data_8dbde1015bc8195602c59245f2b10894
#
_entry.id   8dbde1015bc8195602c59245f2b10894
#
_cell.length_a   1.000
_cell.length_b   1.000
_cell.length_c   1.000
_cell.angle_alpha   90.00
_cell.angle_beta   90.00
_cell.angle_gamma   90.00
#
_symmetry.space_group_name_H-M   'P 1'
#
loop_
_entity.id
_entity.type
_entity.pdbx_description
1 polymer ?
#
loop_
_entity_poly.entity_id
_entity_poly.type
_entity_poly.pdbx_seq_one_letter_code
_entity_poly.pdbx_strand_id
1 'polypeptide(L)'
;MKKFAGNEKRKAGIRGSKGLVGTAINNSLSADGWEVIDISRNFSVDDIRGLDLLINLAGHTINCRWSRNEKSAIRRSRIETTAKLTEAIKLCGKDAPALFISASAVGIYPSTKTASPEHAFNELSTERGVGFLSEICKEWETAAMEASAYTRVVIARLGVVVSERGGAFPKLSLPFRMGLSVRFASGKQPLSWISEEDVAGAVKLIIGDNSISGPVNFVAPQIIDMNGVRSTLEKHYKTKIRMVLPSILLKIAMGGSHLLVTEGQNVKPDVLLSRDFDFRHRTLSDRLST
;
A
#
# COMPACT_ATOMS: atom_id res chain seq x y z
N MET A 1 -24.40 7.47 14.91
CA MET A 1 -23.72 8.69 14.38
C MET A 1 -23.25 9.52 15.56
N LYS A 2 -21.96 9.50 15.92
CA LYS A 2 -21.41 10.52 16.82
C LYS A 2 -21.47 11.86 16.07
N LYS A 3 -22.39 12.76 16.46
CA LYS A 3 -22.34 14.17 16.07
C LYS A 3 -21.08 14.74 16.68
N PHE A 4 -20.18 15.26 15.88
CA PHE A 4 -19.01 16.00 16.31
C PHE A 4 -19.48 17.26 17.07
N ALA A 5 -19.47 17.21 18.39
CA ALA A 5 -19.73 18.36 19.26
C ALA A 5 -18.45 19.21 19.28
N GLY A 6 -18.59 20.46 18.98
CA GLY A 6 -17.70 21.57 18.85
C GLY A 6 -16.31 21.51 19.46
N ASN A 7 -15.35 22.06 18.74
CA ASN A 7 -14.00 22.51 19.14
C ASN A 7 -12.95 21.48 19.59
N GLU A 8 -13.23 20.19 19.71
CA GLU A 8 -12.18 19.20 19.93
C GLU A 8 -11.52 18.80 18.60
N LYS A 9 -10.17 18.81 18.57
CA LYS A 9 -9.42 18.32 17.41
C LYS A 9 -9.70 16.83 17.21
N ARG A 10 -9.98 16.43 15.96
CA ARG A 10 -10.12 15.01 15.60
C ARG A 10 -8.79 14.28 15.83
N LYS A 11 -8.85 13.07 16.38
CA LYS A 11 -7.69 12.28 16.76
C LYS A 11 -7.47 11.11 15.83
N ALA A 12 -6.29 11.00 15.25
CA ALA A 12 -5.89 9.90 14.40
C ALA A 12 -4.71 9.14 15.00
N GLY A 13 -4.89 7.86 15.30
CA GLY A 13 -3.80 6.97 15.67
C GLY A 13 -3.18 6.31 14.45
N ILE A 14 -1.86 6.38 14.27
CA ILE A 14 -1.17 5.73 13.16
C ILE A 14 -0.12 4.75 13.69
N ARG A 15 -0.36 3.46 13.47
CA ARG A 15 0.63 2.42 13.69
C ARG A 15 1.55 2.32 12.47
N GLY A 16 2.82 2.72 12.63
CA GLY A 16 3.78 2.82 11.52
C GLY A 16 3.89 4.24 10.94
N SER A 17 3.60 5.26 11.74
CA SER A 17 3.63 6.69 11.39
C SER A 17 4.97 7.17 10.81
N LYS A 18 6.09 6.55 11.20
CA LYS A 18 7.46 6.90 10.77
C LYS A 18 7.89 6.23 9.45
N GLY A 19 7.06 5.34 8.90
CA GLY A 19 7.29 4.73 7.59
C GLY A 19 6.99 5.71 6.44
N LEU A 20 7.34 5.32 5.20
CA LEU A 20 7.11 6.14 4.01
C LEU A 20 5.65 6.61 3.90
N VAL A 21 4.73 5.66 3.88
CA VAL A 21 3.28 5.91 3.78
C VAL A 21 2.76 6.62 5.04
N GLY A 22 3.21 6.19 6.23
CA GLY A 22 2.81 6.78 7.50
C GLY A 22 3.18 8.26 7.60
N THR A 23 4.38 8.64 7.16
CA THR A 23 4.83 10.03 7.12
C THR A 23 3.99 10.87 6.17
N ALA A 24 3.66 10.35 4.98
CA ALA A 24 2.83 11.08 4.02
C ALA A 24 1.41 11.34 4.58
N ILE A 25 0.80 10.32 5.18
CA ILE A 25 -0.52 10.44 5.81
C ILE A 25 -0.47 11.38 7.01
N ASN A 26 0.54 11.23 7.90
CA ASN A 26 0.71 12.09 9.06
C ASN A 26 0.78 13.56 8.66
N ASN A 27 1.66 13.90 7.72
CA ASN A 27 1.82 15.28 7.25
C ASN A 27 0.50 15.82 6.67
N SER A 28 -0.22 15.01 5.90
CA SER A 28 -1.48 15.40 5.27
C SER A 28 -2.59 15.63 6.31
N LEU A 29 -2.75 14.74 7.30
CA LEU A 29 -3.76 14.88 8.34
C LEU A 29 -3.43 16.03 9.29
N SER A 30 -2.16 16.20 9.67
CA SER A 30 -1.71 17.32 10.50
C SER A 30 -1.97 18.67 9.83
N ALA A 31 -1.76 18.77 8.52
CA ALA A 31 -2.09 19.97 7.75
C ALA A 31 -3.59 20.28 7.75
N ASP A 32 -4.45 19.25 7.86
CA ASP A 32 -5.91 19.40 7.99
C ASP A 32 -6.37 19.59 9.45
N GLY A 33 -5.45 19.82 10.38
CA GLY A 33 -5.75 20.13 11.77
C GLY A 33 -6.04 18.90 12.65
N TRP A 34 -5.77 17.68 12.21
CA TRP A 34 -5.88 16.50 13.07
C TRP A 34 -4.78 16.45 14.11
N GLU A 35 -5.10 15.96 15.30
CA GLU A 35 -4.11 15.49 16.27
C GLU A 35 -3.68 14.07 15.87
N VAL A 36 -2.42 13.92 15.39
CA VAL A 36 -1.91 12.63 14.95
C VAL A 36 -1.03 12.01 16.02
N ILE A 37 -1.39 10.80 16.45
CA ILE A 37 -0.76 10.06 17.55
C ILE A 37 -0.02 8.86 16.95
N ASP A 38 1.28 8.71 17.28
CA ASP A 38 2.08 7.54 16.93
C ASP A 38 1.70 6.35 17.82
N ILE A 39 1.06 5.35 17.27
CA ILE A 39 0.73 4.13 18.01
C ILE A 39 1.97 3.25 18.10
N SER A 40 2.51 3.13 19.31
CA SER A 40 3.76 2.43 19.61
C SER A 40 3.64 0.91 19.36
N ARG A 41 4.76 0.19 19.40
CA ARG A 41 4.75 -1.27 19.28
C ARG A 41 4.07 -1.95 20.47
N ASN A 42 4.19 -1.34 21.64
CA ASN A 42 3.64 -1.85 22.91
C ASN A 42 2.42 -1.01 23.34
N PHE A 43 1.50 -0.77 22.40
CA PHE A 43 0.27 -0.03 22.69
C PHE A 43 -0.66 -0.81 23.63
N SER A 44 -1.45 -0.08 24.37
CA SER A 44 -2.56 -0.56 25.21
C SER A 44 -3.92 -0.24 24.55
N VAL A 45 -5.00 -0.69 25.17
CA VAL A 45 -6.37 -0.34 24.76
C VAL A 45 -6.61 1.17 24.92
N ASP A 46 -6.02 1.80 25.95
CA ASP A 46 -6.20 3.22 26.21
C ASP A 46 -5.54 4.12 25.16
N ASP A 47 -4.51 3.63 24.47
CA ASP A 47 -3.91 4.33 23.32
C ASP A 47 -4.83 4.35 22.07
N ILE A 48 -5.84 3.49 22.04
CA ILE A 48 -6.80 3.35 20.93
C ILE A 48 -8.15 4.00 21.27
N ARG A 49 -8.48 4.06 22.56
CA ARG A 49 -9.75 4.56 23.07
C ARG A 49 -9.95 6.02 22.72
N GLY A 50 -11.11 6.34 22.15
CA GLY A 50 -11.50 7.71 21.83
C GLY A 50 -10.82 8.31 20.59
N LEU A 51 -10.05 7.52 19.83
CA LEU A 51 -9.62 7.92 18.50
C LEU A 51 -10.82 8.00 17.54
N ASP A 52 -10.81 8.96 16.63
CA ASP A 52 -11.76 9.02 15.53
C ASP A 52 -11.33 8.09 14.38
N LEU A 53 -10.03 7.99 14.15
CA LEU A 53 -9.39 7.23 13.10
C LEU A 53 -8.22 6.40 13.65
N LEU A 54 -8.18 5.12 13.28
CA LEU A 54 -7.02 4.27 13.50
C LEU A 54 -6.50 3.79 12.14
N ILE A 55 -5.20 3.96 11.88
CA ILE A 55 -4.54 3.48 10.67
C ILE A 55 -3.43 2.49 11.03
N ASN A 56 -3.47 1.30 10.46
CA ASN A 56 -2.46 0.28 10.62
C ASN A 56 -1.62 0.13 9.34
N LEU A 57 -0.39 0.60 9.40
CA LEU A 57 0.62 0.47 8.34
C LEU A 57 1.80 -0.40 8.80
N ALA A 58 1.64 -1.13 9.90
CA ALA A 58 2.71 -1.93 10.45
C ALA A 58 3.10 -3.07 9.50
N GLY A 59 4.39 -3.20 9.24
CA GLY A 59 4.91 -4.26 8.41
C GLY A 59 6.42 -4.28 8.37
N HIS A 60 7.01 -5.47 8.54
CA HIS A 60 8.42 -5.68 8.28
C HIS A 60 8.69 -5.56 6.77
N THR A 61 9.87 -5.05 6.39
CA THR A 61 10.22 -4.89 4.97
C THR A 61 10.15 -6.22 4.21
N ILE A 62 9.51 -6.21 3.04
CA ILE A 62 9.51 -7.37 2.13
C ILE A 62 10.71 -7.35 1.17
N ASN A 63 11.44 -6.24 1.13
CA ASN A 63 12.57 -6.01 0.26
C ASN A 63 13.88 -6.56 0.88
N CYS A 64 13.86 -7.84 1.21
CA CYS A 64 14.94 -8.61 1.79
C CYS A 64 14.99 -10.01 1.16
N ARG A 65 16.04 -10.76 1.38
CA ARG A 65 16.09 -12.17 0.95
C ARG A 65 15.16 -13.01 1.83
N TRP A 66 14.15 -13.67 1.26
CA TRP A 66 13.12 -14.39 2.02
C TRP A 66 13.62 -15.71 2.62
N SER A 67 14.46 -15.61 3.67
CA SER A 67 14.79 -16.73 4.54
C SER A 67 13.58 -17.14 5.38
N ARG A 68 13.64 -18.28 6.07
CA ARG A 68 12.58 -18.74 7.01
C ARG A 68 12.29 -17.67 8.07
N ASN A 69 13.35 -17.06 8.65
CA ASN A 69 13.21 -16.04 9.70
C ASN A 69 12.58 -14.75 9.15
N GLU A 70 12.99 -14.29 7.97
CA GLU A 70 12.44 -13.10 7.33
C GLU A 70 10.96 -13.31 6.96
N LYS A 71 10.60 -14.46 6.38
CA LYS A 71 9.20 -14.80 6.11
C LYS A 71 8.35 -14.79 7.38
N SER A 72 8.87 -15.35 8.48
CA SER A 72 8.19 -15.31 9.77
C SER A 72 8.04 -13.88 10.31
N ALA A 73 9.08 -13.04 10.21
CA ALA A 73 9.02 -11.63 10.62
C ALA A 73 8.02 -10.82 9.79
N ILE A 74 8.01 -11.03 8.46
CA ILE A 74 7.05 -10.40 7.55
C ILE A 74 5.61 -10.77 7.92
N ARG A 75 5.34 -12.05 8.19
CA ARG A 75 4.02 -12.54 8.56
C ARG A 75 3.59 -12.00 9.93
N ARG A 76 4.42 -12.18 10.97
CA ARG A 76 4.11 -11.73 12.34
C ARG A 76 3.86 -10.23 12.43
N SER A 77 4.70 -9.43 11.78
CA SER A 77 4.56 -7.96 11.84
C SER A 77 3.23 -7.45 11.28
N ARG A 78 2.56 -8.21 10.45
CA ARG A 78 1.26 -7.87 9.84
C ARG A 78 0.11 -8.49 10.61
N ILE A 79 0.09 -9.80 10.69
CA ILE A 79 -1.06 -10.55 11.21
C ILE A 79 -1.21 -10.37 12.72
N GLU A 80 -0.14 -10.60 13.50
CA GLU A 80 -0.23 -10.47 14.97
C GLU A 80 -0.45 -9.00 15.41
N THR A 81 0.16 -8.03 14.71
CA THR A 81 -0.08 -6.62 15.01
C THR A 81 -1.53 -6.24 14.71
N THR A 82 -2.07 -6.68 13.58
CA THR A 82 -3.45 -6.39 13.21
C THR A 82 -4.44 -7.04 14.15
N ALA A 83 -4.24 -8.31 14.52
CA ALA A 83 -5.08 -9.02 15.50
C ALA A 83 -5.09 -8.31 16.86
N LYS A 84 -3.92 -7.82 17.34
CA LYS A 84 -3.83 -7.02 18.58
C LYS A 84 -4.61 -5.71 18.48
N LEU A 85 -4.53 -5.00 17.35
CA LEU A 85 -5.30 -3.77 17.13
C LEU A 85 -6.80 -4.05 17.08
N THR A 86 -7.20 -5.11 16.42
CA THR A 86 -8.61 -5.55 16.34
C THR A 86 -9.16 -5.90 17.73
N GLU A 87 -8.41 -6.60 18.55
CA GLU A 87 -8.82 -6.90 19.92
C GLU A 87 -8.90 -5.62 20.79
N ALA A 88 -7.96 -4.68 20.62
CA ALA A 88 -8.03 -3.39 21.29
C ALA A 88 -9.26 -2.58 20.88
N ILE A 89 -9.61 -2.55 19.57
CA ILE A 89 -10.84 -1.91 19.07
C ILE A 89 -12.06 -2.52 19.75
N LYS A 90 -12.16 -3.84 19.82
CA LYS A 90 -13.25 -4.57 20.47
C LYS A 90 -13.38 -4.18 21.94
N LEU A 91 -12.25 -4.14 22.67
CA LEU A 91 -12.21 -3.78 24.09
C LEU A 91 -12.54 -2.30 24.37
N CYS A 92 -12.41 -1.42 23.39
CA CYS A 92 -12.86 -0.03 23.51
C CYS A 92 -14.39 0.11 23.56
N GLY A 93 -15.15 -0.86 23.04
CA GLY A 93 -16.61 -0.85 23.03
C GLY A 93 -17.17 0.39 22.33
N LYS A 94 -17.99 1.18 23.02
CA LYS A 94 -18.57 2.41 22.48
C LYS A 94 -17.57 3.52 22.12
N ASP A 95 -16.38 3.44 22.70
CA ASP A 95 -15.30 4.42 22.50
C ASP A 95 -14.27 3.93 21.44
N ALA A 96 -14.65 2.91 20.67
CA ALA A 96 -13.85 2.45 19.53
C ALA A 96 -13.70 3.55 18.46
N PRO A 97 -12.58 3.55 17.71
CA PRO A 97 -12.43 4.43 16.56
C PRO A 97 -13.61 4.32 15.59
N ALA A 98 -14.07 5.43 15.02
CA ALA A 98 -15.16 5.41 14.04
C ALA A 98 -14.74 4.77 12.72
N LEU A 99 -13.43 4.80 12.40
CA LEU A 99 -12.84 4.24 11.19
C LEU A 99 -11.52 3.54 11.52
N PHE A 100 -11.39 2.30 11.04
CA PHE A 100 -10.13 1.56 11.02
C PHE A 100 -9.69 1.31 9.58
N ILE A 101 -8.55 1.89 9.18
CA ILE A 101 -7.91 1.62 7.88
C ILE A 101 -6.73 0.67 8.13
N SER A 102 -6.81 -0.54 7.61
CA SER A 102 -5.70 -1.49 7.68
C SER A 102 -5.04 -1.64 6.32
N ALA A 103 -3.71 -1.50 6.28
CA ALA A 103 -2.97 -1.80 5.06
C ALA A 103 -3.13 -3.27 4.67
N SER A 104 -3.10 -3.49 3.37
CA SER A 104 -2.92 -4.76 2.66
C SER A 104 -2.08 -4.47 1.42
N ALA A 105 -2.03 -5.37 0.47
CA ALA A 105 -1.32 -5.16 -0.79
C ALA A 105 -2.05 -5.78 -1.98
N VAL A 106 -1.81 -5.24 -3.17
CA VAL A 106 -2.29 -5.84 -4.43
C VAL A 106 -1.77 -7.26 -4.65
N GLY A 107 -0.77 -7.70 -3.89
CA GLY A 107 -0.28 -9.08 -3.87
C GLY A 107 -1.32 -10.13 -3.48
N ILE A 108 -2.51 -9.74 -3.03
CA ILE A 108 -3.66 -10.64 -2.81
C ILE A 108 -4.20 -11.19 -4.13
N TYR A 109 -4.09 -10.43 -5.22
CA TYR A 109 -4.55 -10.85 -6.55
C TYR A 109 -3.56 -11.79 -7.24
N PRO A 110 -4.01 -12.60 -8.21
CA PRO A 110 -3.11 -13.41 -9.01
C PRO A 110 -2.06 -12.56 -9.74
N SER A 111 -0.86 -13.11 -9.87
CA SER A 111 0.16 -12.55 -10.77
C SER A 111 -0.25 -12.75 -12.22
N THR A 112 -0.06 -11.71 -13.05
CA THR A 112 -0.32 -11.76 -14.49
C THR A 112 0.97 -11.57 -15.28
N LYS A 113 1.01 -12.12 -16.49
CA LYS A 113 2.21 -12.03 -17.36
C LYS A 113 2.26 -10.73 -18.15
N THR A 114 1.12 -10.07 -18.31
CA THR A 114 0.97 -8.86 -19.14
C THR A 114 0.05 -7.87 -18.47
N ALA A 115 0.29 -6.59 -18.70
CA ALA A 115 -0.61 -5.50 -18.34
C ALA A 115 -1.71 -5.37 -19.40
N SER A 116 -2.98 -5.38 -18.98
CA SER A 116 -4.13 -5.23 -19.87
C SER A 116 -5.30 -4.58 -19.12
N PRO A 117 -5.86 -3.47 -19.60
CA PRO A 117 -7.04 -2.84 -18.99
C PRO A 117 -8.25 -3.79 -18.89
N GLU A 118 -8.44 -4.65 -19.87
CA GLU A 118 -9.59 -5.56 -19.97
C GLU A 118 -9.54 -6.70 -18.93
N HIS A 119 -8.32 -7.07 -18.51
CA HIS A 119 -8.08 -8.16 -17.57
C HIS A 119 -7.52 -7.64 -16.22
N ALA A 120 -7.82 -6.39 -15.88
CA ALA A 120 -7.37 -5.83 -14.61
C ALA A 120 -8.31 -6.26 -13.47
N PHE A 121 -7.72 -6.76 -12.38
CA PHE A 121 -8.44 -7.04 -11.14
C PHE A 121 -8.93 -5.74 -10.49
N ASN A 122 -10.07 -5.82 -9.85
CA ASN A 122 -10.64 -4.73 -9.06
C ASN A 122 -11.09 -5.24 -7.67
N GLU A 123 -11.70 -4.38 -6.88
CA GLU A 123 -12.13 -4.70 -5.52
C GLU A 123 -13.19 -5.79 -5.46
N LEU A 124 -13.99 -5.95 -6.52
CA LEU A 124 -15.03 -7.00 -6.66
C LEU A 124 -14.47 -8.35 -7.11
N SER A 125 -13.23 -8.39 -7.61
CA SER A 125 -12.61 -9.64 -8.06
C SER A 125 -12.46 -10.61 -6.89
N THR A 126 -12.96 -11.82 -7.06
CA THR A 126 -12.94 -12.90 -6.04
C THR A 126 -11.69 -13.77 -6.13
N GLU A 127 -11.03 -13.78 -7.29
CA GLU A 127 -9.81 -14.54 -7.51
C GLU A 127 -8.68 -14.07 -6.59
N ARG A 128 -7.98 -15.04 -6.04
CA ARG A 128 -6.86 -14.79 -5.13
C ARG A 128 -5.60 -15.44 -5.67
N GLY A 129 -4.50 -14.73 -5.56
CA GLY A 129 -3.19 -15.25 -5.88
C GLY A 129 -2.80 -16.45 -5.04
N VAL A 130 -1.71 -17.07 -5.43
CA VAL A 130 -1.08 -18.20 -4.72
C VAL A 130 0.30 -17.80 -4.22
N GLY A 131 0.79 -18.51 -3.21
CA GLY A 131 2.12 -18.33 -2.66
C GLY A 131 2.21 -17.32 -1.52
N PHE A 132 3.43 -17.12 -1.04
CA PHE A 132 3.73 -16.50 0.25
C PHE A 132 3.09 -15.12 0.46
N LEU A 133 3.17 -14.21 -0.51
CA LEU A 133 2.63 -12.86 -0.34
C LEU A 133 1.10 -12.85 -0.35
N SER A 134 0.49 -13.63 -1.24
CA SER A 134 -0.97 -13.70 -1.32
C SER A 134 -1.57 -14.32 -0.04
N GLU A 135 -0.94 -15.36 0.49
CA GLU A 135 -1.37 -15.99 1.75
C GLU A 135 -1.30 -14.99 2.92
N ILE A 136 -0.21 -14.22 3.01
CA ILE A 136 -0.10 -13.16 4.02
C ILE A 136 -1.20 -12.11 3.85
N CYS A 137 -1.48 -11.67 2.62
CA CYS A 137 -2.54 -10.67 2.40
C CYS A 137 -3.91 -11.21 2.83
N LYS A 138 -4.23 -12.48 2.52
CA LYS A 138 -5.49 -13.11 2.94
C LYS A 138 -5.64 -13.12 4.47
N GLU A 139 -4.64 -13.60 5.19
CA GLU A 139 -4.64 -13.65 6.64
C GLU A 139 -4.69 -12.25 7.26
N TRP A 140 -3.96 -11.30 6.67
CA TRP A 140 -3.92 -9.92 7.14
C TRP A 140 -5.28 -9.24 7.00
N GLU A 141 -5.94 -9.37 5.83
CA GLU A 141 -7.29 -8.84 5.61
C GLU A 141 -8.32 -9.50 6.53
N THR A 142 -8.23 -10.82 6.72
CA THR A 142 -9.11 -11.55 7.66
C THR A 142 -8.98 -10.99 9.08
N ALA A 143 -7.75 -10.82 9.59
CA ALA A 143 -7.52 -10.29 10.92
C ALA A 143 -8.05 -8.85 11.09
N ALA A 144 -7.96 -8.02 10.05
CA ALA A 144 -8.49 -6.66 10.09
C ALA A 144 -10.03 -6.63 10.04
N MET A 145 -10.63 -7.50 9.24
CA MET A 145 -12.09 -7.56 9.07
C MET A 145 -12.83 -8.03 10.32
N GLU A 146 -12.17 -8.73 11.25
CA GLU A 146 -12.75 -9.07 12.55
C GLU A 146 -13.17 -7.83 13.37
N ALA A 147 -12.60 -6.63 13.08
CA ALA A 147 -13.02 -5.39 13.69
C ALA A 147 -14.35 -4.84 13.16
N SER A 148 -14.89 -5.37 12.06
CA SER A 148 -16.05 -4.83 11.35
C SER A 148 -17.35 -4.80 12.17
N ALA A 149 -17.44 -5.64 13.21
CA ALA A 149 -18.55 -5.62 14.16
C ALA A 149 -18.52 -4.40 15.12
N TYR A 150 -17.41 -3.69 15.21
CA TYR A 150 -17.16 -2.64 16.20
C TYR A 150 -16.86 -1.29 15.58
N THR A 151 -16.37 -1.26 14.34
CA THR A 151 -15.97 -0.06 13.63
C THR A 151 -16.12 -0.24 12.11
N ARG A 152 -16.16 0.86 11.37
CA ARG A 152 -16.06 0.80 9.91
C ARG A 152 -14.64 0.44 9.51
N VAL A 153 -14.48 -0.65 8.77
CA VAL A 153 -13.16 -1.16 8.34
C VAL A 153 -12.95 -0.91 6.86
N VAL A 154 -11.78 -0.37 6.51
CA VAL A 154 -11.30 -0.26 5.13
C VAL A 154 -9.97 -0.98 5.00
N ILE A 155 -9.83 -1.82 3.99
CA ILE A 155 -8.62 -2.55 3.64
C ILE A 155 -7.93 -1.82 2.50
N ALA A 156 -6.83 -1.12 2.80
CA ALA A 156 -6.04 -0.41 1.80
C ALA A 156 -5.08 -1.37 1.08
N ARG A 157 -5.48 -1.89 -0.09
CA ARG A 157 -4.64 -2.77 -0.94
C ARG A 157 -3.65 -1.91 -1.71
N LEU A 158 -2.48 -1.69 -1.13
CA LEU A 158 -1.43 -0.85 -1.69
C LEU A 158 -0.75 -1.50 -2.89
N GLY A 159 -0.64 -0.77 -4.00
CA GLY A 159 0.35 -1.00 -5.03
C GLY A 159 1.76 -0.59 -4.59
N VAL A 160 2.70 -0.60 -5.52
CA VAL A 160 4.06 -0.07 -5.26
C VAL A 160 3.98 1.43 -5.06
N VAL A 161 4.32 1.90 -3.86
CA VAL A 161 4.34 3.34 -3.57
C VAL A 161 5.58 3.96 -4.21
N VAL A 162 5.36 4.88 -5.16
CA VAL A 162 6.40 5.61 -5.87
C VAL A 162 6.74 6.88 -5.10
N SER A 163 7.94 6.92 -4.54
CA SER A 163 8.49 8.06 -3.80
C SER A 163 10.00 8.08 -3.91
N GLU A 164 10.57 9.26 -4.02
CA GLU A 164 12.02 9.49 -3.98
C GLU A 164 12.60 9.29 -2.56
N ARG A 165 11.74 9.43 -1.52
CA ARG A 165 12.14 9.38 -0.12
C ARG A 165 12.37 7.95 0.40
N GLY A 166 11.91 6.91 -0.32
CA GLY A 166 12.07 5.54 0.15
C GLY A 166 11.23 4.50 -0.60
N GLY A 167 11.09 3.33 0.01
CA GLY A 167 10.36 2.21 -0.58
C GLY A 167 11.16 1.46 -1.66
N ALA A 168 10.47 0.96 -2.68
CA ALA A 168 11.07 0.21 -3.78
C ALA A 168 11.60 1.10 -4.91
N PHE A 169 11.00 2.28 -5.09
CA PHE A 169 11.27 3.14 -6.23
C PHE A 169 12.72 3.66 -6.33
N PRO A 170 13.39 4.14 -5.25
CA PRO A 170 14.79 4.56 -5.31
C PRO A 170 15.73 3.45 -5.79
N LYS A 171 15.45 2.19 -5.42
CA LYS A 171 16.25 1.03 -5.87
C LYS A 171 15.98 0.69 -7.34
N LEU A 172 14.72 0.80 -7.77
CA LEU A 172 14.32 0.58 -9.15
C LEU A 172 14.89 1.65 -10.08
N SER A 173 14.91 2.92 -9.66
CA SER A 173 15.38 4.05 -10.46
C SER A 173 16.91 4.22 -10.43
N LEU A 174 17.62 3.64 -9.46
CA LEU A 174 19.05 3.82 -9.29
C LEU A 174 19.90 3.55 -10.56
N PRO A 175 19.72 2.44 -11.30
CA PRO A 175 20.47 2.23 -12.54
C PRO A 175 20.23 3.36 -13.56
N PHE A 176 19.00 3.82 -13.67
CA PHE A 176 18.62 4.88 -14.62
C PHE A 176 19.28 6.23 -14.25
N ARG A 177 19.36 6.55 -12.97
CA ARG A 177 20.12 7.72 -12.47
C ARG A 177 21.61 7.64 -12.81
N MET A 178 22.14 6.41 -12.91
CA MET A 178 23.52 6.15 -13.33
C MET A 178 23.69 6.08 -14.85
N GLY A 179 22.66 6.41 -15.64
CA GLY A 179 22.69 6.39 -17.09
C GLY A 179 22.42 5.02 -17.74
N LEU A 180 22.04 4.01 -16.94
CA LEU A 180 21.81 2.65 -17.39
C LEU A 180 20.30 2.36 -17.46
N SER A 181 19.78 2.06 -18.64
CA SER A 181 18.42 1.55 -18.81
C SER A 181 18.39 0.04 -18.63
N VAL A 182 17.75 -0.42 -17.56
CA VAL A 182 17.67 -1.85 -17.22
C VAL A 182 16.28 -2.39 -17.49
N ARG A 183 16.21 -3.48 -18.30
CA ARG A 183 15.01 -4.30 -18.43
C ARG A 183 15.10 -5.49 -17.48
N PHE A 184 14.14 -5.57 -16.56
CA PHE A 184 14.03 -6.67 -15.61
C PHE A 184 13.20 -7.81 -16.21
N ALA A 185 13.77 -8.99 -16.32
CA ALA A 185 13.15 -10.19 -16.90
C ALA A 185 12.53 -9.93 -18.29
N SER A 186 11.25 -10.26 -18.49
CA SER A 186 10.55 -10.02 -19.75
C SER A 186 10.22 -8.55 -19.99
N GLY A 187 10.06 -7.77 -18.92
CA GLY A 187 9.56 -6.41 -18.96
C GLY A 187 8.06 -6.28 -19.21
N LYS A 188 7.33 -7.39 -19.45
CA LYS A 188 5.89 -7.38 -19.74
C LYS A 188 5.03 -7.47 -18.48
N GLN A 189 5.63 -7.84 -17.34
CA GLN A 189 4.91 -7.94 -16.07
C GLN A 189 4.36 -6.57 -15.68
N PRO A 190 3.08 -6.50 -15.21
CA PRO A 190 2.47 -5.23 -14.82
C PRO A 190 3.09 -4.68 -13.54
N LEU A 191 3.02 -3.36 -13.41
CA LEU A 191 3.33 -2.64 -12.17
C LEU A 191 2.12 -1.84 -11.75
N SER A 192 1.37 -2.31 -10.76
CA SER A 192 0.38 -1.51 -10.07
C SER A 192 1.08 -0.61 -9.06
N TRP A 193 0.98 0.69 -9.24
CA TRP A 193 1.70 1.69 -8.45
C TRP A 193 0.78 2.83 -8.01
N ILE A 194 1.20 3.61 -7.03
CA ILE A 194 0.53 4.82 -6.57
C ILE A 194 1.59 5.81 -6.04
N SER A 195 1.34 7.12 -6.12
CA SER A 195 2.17 8.10 -5.46
C SER A 195 1.86 8.18 -3.96
N GLU A 196 2.82 8.62 -3.16
CA GLU A 196 2.59 8.81 -1.71
C GLU A 196 1.58 9.91 -1.42
N GLU A 197 1.50 10.92 -2.30
CA GLU A 197 0.52 11.99 -2.24
C GLU A 197 -0.90 11.46 -2.48
N ASP A 198 -1.08 10.60 -3.48
CA ASP A 198 -2.37 9.97 -3.77
C ASP A 198 -2.79 8.96 -2.71
N VAL A 199 -1.84 8.30 -2.03
CA VAL A 199 -2.15 7.50 -0.84
C VAL A 199 -2.77 8.37 0.24
N ALA A 200 -2.18 9.52 0.55
CA ALA A 200 -2.72 10.44 1.56
C ALA A 200 -4.07 11.02 1.12
N GLY A 201 -4.23 11.36 -0.16
CA GLY A 201 -5.48 11.81 -0.75
C GLY A 201 -6.60 10.77 -0.64
N ALA A 202 -6.30 9.50 -0.96
CA ALA A 202 -7.26 8.40 -0.85
C ALA A 202 -7.72 8.17 0.60
N VAL A 203 -6.82 8.32 1.58
CA VAL A 203 -7.19 8.28 3.01
C VAL A 203 -8.17 9.40 3.34
N LYS A 204 -7.95 10.63 2.85
CA LYS A 204 -8.88 11.75 3.05
C LYS A 204 -10.25 11.50 2.43
N LEU A 205 -10.29 10.96 1.22
CA LEU A 205 -11.55 10.57 0.57
C LEU A 205 -12.31 9.58 1.46
N ILE A 206 -11.65 8.54 1.95
CA ILE A 206 -12.25 7.52 2.81
C ILE A 206 -12.76 8.12 4.13
N ILE A 207 -12.03 9.07 4.72
CA ILE A 207 -12.48 9.79 5.92
C ILE A 207 -13.76 10.60 5.63
N GLY A 208 -13.84 11.24 4.48
CA GLY A 208 -14.97 12.08 4.06
C GLY A 208 -16.20 11.30 3.60
N ASP A 209 -16.02 10.08 3.08
CA ASP A 209 -17.11 9.25 2.56
C ASP A 209 -17.34 8.00 3.43
N ASN A 210 -18.37 8.07 4.28
CA ASN A 210 -18.72 6.97 5.17
C ASN A 210 -19.29 5.73 4.46
N SER A 211 -19.63 5.81 3.18
CA SER A 211 -20.11 4.68 2.40
C SER A 211 -19.00 3.73 1.95
N ILE A 212 -17.74 4.19 1.99
CA ILE A 212 -16.58 3.37 1.62
C ILE A 212 -16.22 2.43 2.78
N SER A 213 -16.29 1.12 2.55
CA SER A 213 -15.90 0.07 3.50
C SER A 213 -15.37 -1.14 2.75
N GLY A 214 -14.69 -2.05 3.46
CA GLY A 214 -14.05 -3.23 2.85
C GLY A 214 -12.81 -2.88 2.01
N PRO A 215 -12.47 -3.68 0.99
CA PRO A 215 -11.26 -3.49 0.20
C PRO A 215 -11.33 -2.27 -0.72
N VAL A 216 -10.23 -1.53 -0.78
CA VAL A 216 -9.99 -0.41 -1.70
C VAL A 216 -8.59 -0.57 -2.30
N ASN A 217 -8.49 -0.55 -3.62
CA ASN A 217 -7.21 -0.63 -4.32
C ASN A 217 -6.54 0.74 -4.36
N PHE A 218 -5.45 0.89 -3.64
CA PHE A 218 -4.62 2.08 -3.63
C PHE A 218 -3.59 1.98 -4.75
N VAL A 219 -4.06 2.20 -5.99
CA VAL A 219 -3.24 2.18 -7.21
C VAL A 219 -3.63 3.35 -8.10
N ALA A 220 -2.68 3.86 -8.88
CA ALA A 220 -2.95 4.86 -9.90
C ALA A 220 -3.80 4.24 -11.04
N PRO A 221 -4.57 5.04 -11.78
CA PRO A 221 -5.42 4.53 -12.86
C PRO A 221 -4.64 4.01 -14.07
N GLN A 222 -3.35 4.35 -14.18
CA GLN A 222 -2.50 3.91 -15.27
C GLN A 222 -2.21 2.41 -15.19
N ILE A 223 -2.63 1.66 -16.20
CA ILE A 223 -2.19 0.28 -16.43
C ILE A 223 -0.86 0.35 -17.20
N ILE A 224 0.23 -0.12 -16.57
CA ILE A 224 1.59 -0.04 -17.14
C ILE A 224 2.35 -1.34 -16.84
N ASP A 225 3.19 -1.78 -17.81
CA ASP A 225 4.14 -2.87 -17.61
C ASP A 225 5.56 -2.33 -17.30
N MET A 226 6.48 -3.21 -16.95
CA MET A 226 7.86 -2.82 -16.64
C MET A 226 8.63 -2.27 -17.86
N ASN A 227 8.20 -2.54 -19.12
CA ASN A 227 8.77 -1.88 -20.30
C ASN A 227 8.31 -0.42 -20.38
N GLY A 228 7.02 -0.16 -20.09
CA GLY A 228 6.49 1.20 -19.99
C GLY A 228 7.18 2.00 -18.88
N VAL A 229 7.36 1.38 -17.69
CA VAL A 229 8.13 1.98 -16.59
C VAL A 229 9.56 2.31 -17.05
N ARG A 230 10.23 1.35 -17.70
CA ARG A 230 11.57 1.56 -18.25
C ARG A 230 11.61 2.74 -19.21
N SER A 231 10.69 2.78 -20.19
CA SER A 231 10.62 3.88 -21.16
C SER A 231 10.42 5.24 -20.51
N THR A 232 9.59 5.31 -19.47
CA THR A 232 9.36 6.55 -18.71
C THR A 232 10.63 6.99 -17.98
N LEU A 233 11.32 6.05 -17.30
CA LEU A 233 12.58 6.32 -16.61
C LEU A 233 13.71 6.67 -17.59
N GLU A 234 13.78 6.02 -18.76
CA GLU A 234 14.75 6.35 -19.83
C GLU A 234 14.62 7.82 -20.26
N LYS A 235 13.39 8.27 -20.49
CA LYS A 235 13.11 9.65 -20.89
C LYS A 235 13.48 10.65 -19.78
N HIS A 236 13.07 10.35 -18.55
CA HIS A 236 13.30 11.23 -17.40
C HIS A 236 14.80 11.38 -17.09
N TYR A 237 15.54 10.29 -16.98
CA TYR A 237 16.98 10.29 -16.63
C TYR A 237 17.91 10.35 -17.85
N LYS A 238 17.38 10.42 -19.08
CA LYS A 238 18.17 10.53 -20.34
C LYS A 238 19.23 9.44 -20.45
N THR A 239 18.87 8.18 -20.14
CA THR A 239 19.81 7.06 -20.14
C THR A 239 20.34 6.75 -21.56
N LYS A 240 21.60 6.31 -21.64
CA LYS A 240 22.28 6.05 -22.93
C LYS A 240 22.57 4.57 -23.17
N ILE A 241 22.78 3.80 -22.11
CA ILE A 241 23.22 2.40 -22.20
C ILE A 241 22.04 1.49 -21.81
N ARG A 242 21.73 0.53 -22.68
CA ARG A 242 20.66 -0.46 -22.43
C ARG A 242 21.26 -1.79 -22.02
N MET A 243 20.68 -2.39 -20.95
CA MET A 243 21.05 -3.73 -20.51
C MET A 243 19.79 -4.53 -20.15
N VAL A 244 19.91 -5.84 -20.18
CA VAL A 244 18.88 -6.79 -19.76
C VAL A 244 19.36 -7.55 -18.55
N LEU A 245 18.57 -7.59 -17.49
CA LEU A 245 18.84 -8.39 -16.31
C LEU A 245 17.89 -9.61 -16.30
N PRO A 246 18.40 -10.79 -16.71
CA PRO A 246 17.59 -12.00 -16.79
C PRO A 246 17.05 -12.43 -15.42
N SER A 247 15.86 -13.06 -15.41
CA SER A 247 15.20 -13.53 -14.18
C SER A 247 16.05 -14.49 -13.37
N ILE A 248 16.92 -15.28 -14.02
CA ILE A 248 17.83 -16.21 -13.33
C ILE A 248 18.84 -15.47 -12.46
N LEU A 249 19.40 -14.36 -12.93
CA LEU A 249 20.36 -13.55 -12.15
C LEU A 249 19.66 -12.86 -10.98
N LEU A 250 18.42 -12.37 -11.19
CA LEU A 250 17.59 -11.83 -10.13
C LEU A 250 17.29 -12.88 -9.05
N LYS A 251 16.98 -14.12 -9.45
CA LYS A 251 16.73 -15.23 -8.53
C LYS A 251 17.96 -15.58 -7.69
N ILE A 252 19.14 -15.61 -8.30
CA ILE A 252 20.42 -15.87 -7.60
C ILE A 252 20.69 -14.76 -6.57
N ALA A 253 20.53 -13.49 -6.97
CA ALA A 253 20.84 -12.34 -6.12
C ALA A 253 19.81 -12.16 -4.98
N MET A 254 18.54 -12.27 -5.29
CA MET A 254 17.43 -11.92 -4.38
C MET A 254 16.79 -13.15 -3.71
N GLY A 255 17.06 -14.37 -4.17
CA GLY A 255 16.33 -15.57 -3.71
C GLY A 255 14.84 -15.46 -4.03
N GLY A 256 13.97 -15.88 -3.11
CA GLY A 256 12.52 -15.87 -3.31
C GLY A 256 11.92 -14.48 -3.56
N SER A 257 12.56 -13.41 -3.08
CA SER A 257 12.06 -12.04 -3.28
C SER A 257 12.24 -11.50 -4.71
N HIS A 258 12.89 -12.25 -5.62
CA HIS A 258 12.96 -11.89 -7.04
C HIS A 258 11.55 -11.77 -7.66
N LEU A 259 10.56 -12.48 -7.12
CA LEU A 259 9.16 -12.41 -7.55
C LEU A 259 8.58 -10.99 -7.48
N LEU A 260 9.06 -10.15 -6.54
CA LEU A 260 8.67 -8.73 -6.45
C LEU A 260 9.00 -7.91 -7.71
N VAL A 261 9.93 -8.40 -8.54
CA VAL A 261 10.40 -7.71 -9.74
C VAL A 261 10.01 -8.45 -11.01
N THR A 262 9.88 -9.79 -10.94
CA THR A 262 9.61 -10.64 -12.12
C THR A 262 8.15 -10.96 -12.32
N GLU A 263 7.32 -10.72 -11.33
CA GLU A 263 5.87 -10.88 -11.37
C GLU A 263 5.19 -9.55 -11.04
N GLY A 264 3.91 -9.44 -11.39
CA GLY A 264 3.11 -8.27 -11.06
C GLY A 264 1.63 -8.56 -11.10
N GLN A 265 0.87 -7.76 -10.40
CA GLN A 265 -0.59 -7.79 -10.42
C GLN A 265 -1.10 -6.68 -11.32
N ASN A 266 -2.05 -7.00 -12.17
CA ASN A 266 -2.71 -6.06 -13.06
C ASN A 266 -4.00 -5.57 -12.39
N VAL A 267 -3.94 -4.41 -11.72
CA VAL A 267 -5.01 -3.94 -10.82
C VAL A 267 -5.45 -2.53 -11.17
N LYS A 268 -6.75 -2.27 -11.06
CA LYS A 268 -7.37 -0.95 -11.23
C LYS A 268 -8.10 -0.51 -9.96
N PRO A 269 -8.22 0.81 -9.72
CA PRO A 269 -8.80 1.38 -8.51
C PRO A 269 -10.29 1.73 -8.73
N ASP A 270 -11.16 0.74 -8.94
CA ASP A 270 -12.56 1.01 -9.32
C ASP A 270 -13.32 1.76 -8.21
N VAL A 271 -13.05 1.50 -6.93
CA VAL A 271 -13.67 2.24 -5.83
C VAL A 271 -13.26 3.71 -5.86
N LEU A 272 -11.98 4.03 -6.02
CA LEU A 272 -11.52 5.43 -6.09
C LEU A 272 -12.08 6.13 -7.34
N LEU A 273 -12.09 5.47 -8.49
CA LEU A 273 -12.63 6.02 -9.75
C LEU A 273 -14.14 6.27 -9.65
N SER A 274 -14.90 5.37 -9.02
CA SER A 274 -16.35 5.52 -8.85
C SER A 274 -16.77 6.64 -7.88
N ARG A 275 -15.80 7.19 -7.14
CA ARG A 275 -15.96 8.34 -6.24
C ARG A 275 -15.30 9.61 -6.78
N ASP A 276 -15.00 9.64 -8.08
CA ASP A 276 -14.37 10.78 -8.76
C ASP A 276 -13.09 11.26 -8.03
N PHE A 277 -12.31 10.31 -7.48
CA PHE A 277 -11.07 10.64 -6.79
C PHE A 277 -10.13 11.40 -7.72
N ASP A 278 -9.75 12.60 -7.34
CA ASP A 278 -8.82 13.43 -8.09
C ASP A 278 -7.37 12.99 -7.83
N PHE A 279 -6.88 12.10 -8.68
CA PHE A 279 -5.49 11.65 -8.63
C PHE A 279 -4.56 12.79 -8.99
N ARG A 280 -3.65 13.13 -8.10
CA ARG A 280 -2.57 14.09 -8.38
C ARG A 280 -1.62 13.57 -9.46
N HIS A 281 -1.38 12.27 -9.48
CA HIS A 281 -0.49 11.62 -10.44
C HIS A 281 -1.22 10.45 -11.11
N ARG A 282 -1.85 10.72 -12.25
CA ARG A 282 -2.58 9.68 -13.01
C ARG A 282 -1.64 8.76 -13.77
N THR A 283 -0.47 9.27 -14.19
CA THR A 283 0.58 8.52 -14.89
C THR A 283 1.92 8.60 -14.16
N LEU A 284 2.79 7.60 -14.39
CA LEU A 284 4.14 7.60 -13.83
C LEU A 284 4.96 8.81 -14.34
N SER A 285 4.68 9.27 -15.56
CA SER A 285 5.30 10.48 -16.10
C SER A 285 4.94 11.72 -15.30
N ASP A 286 3.66 11.87 -14.91
CA ASP A 286 3.21 12.98 -14.06
C ASP A 286 3.98 13.01 -12.75
N ARG A 287 4.13 11.81 -12.11
CA ARG A 287 4.84 11.68 -10.84
C ARG A 287 6.34 12.02 -10.92
N LEU A 288 6.97 11.79 -12.06
CA LEU A 288 8.39 12.10 -12.26
C LEU A 288 8.64 13.55 -12.70
N SER A 289 7.61 14.27 -13.11
CA SER A 289 7.70 15.67 -13.56
C SER A 289 7.47 16.67 -12.43
N THR A 290 7.05 16.18 -11.25
CA THR A 290 6.80 16.97 -10.04
C THR A 290 8.00 16.94 -9.10
#